data_688e043410895769b1c1ea12f14cc218
#
_entry.id   688e043410895769b1c1ea12f14cc218
#
_cell.length_a   1.000
_cell.length_b   1.000
_cell.length_c   1.000
_cell.angle_alpha   90.00
_cell.angle_beta   90.00
_cell.angle_gamma   90.00
#
_symmetry.space_group_name_H-M   'P 1'
#
loop_
_entity.id
_entity.type
_entity.pdbx_description
1 polymer ?
#
loop_
_entity_poly.entity_id
_entity_poly.type
_entity_poly.pdbx_seq_one_letter_code
_entity_poly.pdbx_strand_id
1 'polypeptide(L)'
;MAENNEFIREVDEEYRRERILTIWRRYSGVIIALAVLLVVGVAGWRYWQTQQQAAAEAASVRFDAANRLARDGKPEEADKAFTALEQDGTAGYRLLSRFRAASETAKADPAKAATAYDSLAGDASLGDGLRDLARLRAALIRMDGPNPDPALANLQSLAAGSPYRHTAREMLGLAALKKGEYEEASRWFDQIVADPDTPRSLRERIEVYAAIVAGGPVTQTEAKPEPAAPPPPITR
;
A
#
# COMPACT_ATOMS: atom_id res chain seq x y z
N MET A 1 -28.36 70.86 10.02
CA MET A 1 -28.02 69.70 9.14
C MET A 1 -27.81 68.40 9.91
N ALA A 2 -27.66 68.41 11.22
CA ALA A 2 -27.51 67.13 12.00
C ALA A 2 -28.84 66.39 12.24
N GLU A 3 -29.93 67.12 12.47
CA GLU A 3 -31.27 66.53 12.76
C GLU A 3 -31.86 65.70 11.60
N ASN A 4 -31.57 66.05 10.35
CA ASN A 4 -32.04 65.28 9.17
C ASN A 4 -31.35 63.89 9.03
N ASN A 5 -30.12 63.75 9.52
CA ASN A 5 -29.42 62.50 9.46
C ASN A 5 -29.85 61.51 10.57
N GLU A 6 -30.27 62.03 11.74
CA GLU A 6 -30.80 61.16 12.79
C GLU A 6 -32.20 60.63 12.43
N PHE A 7 -33.05 61.45 11.86
CA PHE A 7 -34.36 61.04 11.41
C PHE A 7 -34.35 60.00 10.29
N ILE A 8 -33.41 60.13 9.35
CA ILE A 8 -33.19 59.12 8.28
C ILE A 8 -32.71 57.80 8.85
N ARG A 9 -31.82 57.82 9.85
CA ARG A 9 -31.34 56.60 10.54
C ARG A 9 -32.44 55.92 11.34
N GLU A 10 -33.27 56.66 12.02
CA GLU A 10 -34.39 56.13 12.83
C GLU A 10 -35.43 55.46 11.94
N VAL A 11 -35.77 56.08 10.80
CA VAL A 11 -36.68 55.49 9.80
C VAL A 11 -36.10 54.25 9.14
N ASP A 12 -34.78 54.21 8.88
CA ASP A 12 -34.13 53.03 8.29
C ASP A 12 -34.03 51.86 9.30
N GLU A 13 -33.83 52.14 10.59
CA GLU A 13 -33.88 51.14 11.67
C GLU A 13 -35.28 50.55 11.87
N GLU A 14 -36.30 51.38 11.86
CA GLU A 14 -37.72 50.96 11.99
C GLU A 14 -38.15 50.11 10.78
N TYR A 15 -37.73 50.49 9.55
CA TYR A 15 -38.07 49.79 8.32
C TYR A 15 -37.34 48.42 8.25
N ARG A 16 -36.11 48.31 8.74
CA ARG A 16 -35.37 47.05 8.88
C ARG A 16 -36.05 46.15 9.92
N ARG A 17 -36.48 46.70 11.04
CA ARG A 17 -37.15 45.97 12.12
C ARG A 17 -38.52 45.40 11.69
N GLU A 18 -39.31 46.18 10.98
CA GLU A 18 -40.59 45.71 10.42
C GLU A 18 -40.42 44.62 9.35
N ARG A 19 -39.45 44.74 8.48
CA ARG A 19 -39.13 43.71 7.48
C ARG A 19 -38.69 42.39 8.15
N ILE A 20 -37.85 42.44 9.15
CA ILE A 20 -37.42 41.25 9.88
C ILE A 20 -38.60 40.59 10.60
N LEU A 21 -39.46 41.37 11.23
CA LEU A 21 -40.66 40.87 11.93
C LEU A 21 -41.69 40.26 10.96
N THR A 22 -41.86 40.84 9.78
CA THR A 22 -42.75 40.33 8.73
C THR A 22 -42.24 39.00 8.14
N ILE A 23 -40.92 38.91 7.87
CA ILE A 23 -40.25 37.65 7.42
C ILE A 23 -40.36 36.60 8.52
N TRP A 24 -40.11 36.97 9.76
CA TRP A 24 -40.20 36.05 10.89
C TRP A 24 -41.63 35.51 11.08
N ARG A 25 -42.67 36.38 11.07
CA ARG A 25 -44.06 35.94 11.15
C ARG A 25 -44.49 35.01 10.04
N ARG A 26 -43.96 35.21 8.83
CA ARG A 26 -44.34 34.42 7.65
C ARG A 26 -43.58 33.11 7.54
N TYR A 27 -42.30 33.09 7.93
CA TYR A 27 -41.40 31.95 7.70
C TYR A 27 -40.89 31.28 8.98
N SER A 28 -41.26 31.75 10.17
CA SER A 28 -40.78 31.19 11.44
C SER A 28 -40.97 29.66 11.53
N GLY A 29 -42.12 29.15 11.11
CA GLY A 29 -42.41 27.73 11.11
C GLY A 29 -41.46 26.94 10.20
N VAL A 30 -41.16 27.47 9.01
CA VAL A 30 -40.22 26.83 8.05
C VAL A 30 -38.81 26.91 8.58
N ILE A 31 -38.38 28.03 9.15
CA ILE A 31 -37.05 28.22 9.72
C ILE A 31 -36.83 27.24 10.88
N ILE A 32 -37.82 27.13 11.78
CA ILE A 32 -37.75 26.19 12.90
C ILE A 32 -37.72 24.75 12.40
N ALA A 33 -38.56 24.39 11.43
CA ALA A 33 -38.56 23.05 10.85
C ALA A 33 -37.20 22.69 10.22
N LEU A 34 -36.60 23.63 9.47
CA LEU A 34 -35.25 23.44 8.90
C LEU A 34 -34.17 23.31 9.98
N ALA A 35 -34.24 24.11 11.04
CA ALA A 35 -33.34 24.05 12.17
C ALA A 35 -33.44 22.69 12.90
N VAL A 36 -34.66 22.21 13.16
CA VAL A 36 -34.86 20.86 13.73
C VAL A 36 -34.36 19.77 12.83
N LEU A 37 -34.62 19.83 11.51
CA LEU A 37 -34.14 18.85 10.53
C LEU A 37 -32.62 18.83 10.49
N LEU A 38 -31.95 19.97 10.55
CA LEU A 38 -30.50 20.07 10.62
C LEU A 38 -29.96 19.43 11.90
N VAL A 39 -30.54 19.72 13.06
CA VAL A 39 -30.12 19.14 14.35
C VAL A 39 -30.29 17.63 14.35
N VAL A 40 -31.42 17.09 13.88
CA VAL A 40 -31.68 15.66 13.77
C VAL A 40 -30.72 15.02 12.78
N GLY A 41 -30.46 15.66 11.64
CA GLY A 41 -29.50 15.20 10.65
C GLY A 41 -28.08 15.09 11.22
N VAL A 42 -27.64 16.14 11.92
CA VAL A 42 -26.30 16.14 12.56
C VAL A 42 -26.21 15.09 13.68
N ALA A 43 -27.26 14.98 14.51
CA ALA A 43 -27.31 13.99 15.59
C ALA A 43 -27.24 12.54 15.02
N GLY A 44 -28.04 12.25 13.99
CA GLY A 44 -28.05 10.97 13.30
C GLY A 44 -26.69 10.63 12.66
N TRP A 45 -26.09 11.62 12.00
CA TRP A 45 -24.75 11.47 11.42
C TRP A 45 -23.68 11.17 12.49
N ARG A 46 -23.71 11.92 13.61
CA ARG A 46 -22.79 11.71 14.75
C ARG A 46 -22.97 10.34 15.36
N TYR A 47 -24.21 9.91 15.58
CA TYR A 47 -24.50 8.58 16.12
C TYR A 47 -23.94 7.47 15.20
N TRP A 48 -24.21 7.59 13.89
CA TRP A 48 -23.69 6.63 12.91
C TRP A 48 -22.16 6.61 12.86
N GLN A 49 -21.51 7.77 12.89
CA GLN A 49 -20.05 7.90 12.94
C GLN A 49 -19.46 7.24 14.20
N THR A 50 -20.08 7.45 15.36
CA THR A 50 -19.63 6.83 16.62
C THR A 50 -19.73 5.29 16.56
N GLN A 51 -20.80 4.76 15.98
CA GLN A 51 -20.96 3.31 15.80
C GLN A 51 -19.90 2.75 14.85
N GLN A 52 -19.61 3.45 13.78
CA GLN A 52 -18.53 3.04 12.86
C GLN A 52 -17.15 3.07 13.52
N GLN A 53 -16.86 4.08 14.32
CA GLN A 53 -15.61 4.16 15.08
C GLN A 53 -15.48 3.02 16.09
N ALA A 54 -16.53 2.76 16.88
CA ALA A 54 -16.52 1.65 17.83
C ALA A 54 -16.32 0.29 17.16
N ALA A 55 -16.95 0.06 16.00
CA ALA A 55 -16.76 -1.14 15.21
C ALA A 55 -15.33 -1.26 14.66
N ALA A 56 -14.73 -0.14 14.22
CA ALA A 56 -13.35 -0.10 13.74
C ALA A 56 -12.34 -0.34 14.88
N GLU A 57 -12.58 0.22 16.06
CA GLU A 57 -11.75 -0.01 17.25
C GLU A 57 -11.79 -1.49 17.67
N ALA A 58 -12.97 -2.09 17.72
CA ALA A 58 -13.12 -3.50 18.01
C ALA A 58 -12.40 -4.40 16.99
N ALA A 59 -12.51 -4.06 15.69
CA ALA A 59 -11.80 -4.77 14.62
C ALA A 59 -10.28 -4.59 14.72
N SER A 60 -9.80 -3.39 15.13
CA SER A 60 -8.38 -3.12 15.36
C SER A 60 -7.79 -4.03 16.44
N VAL A 61 -8.47 -4.13 17.58
CA VAL A 61 -8.02 -4.99 18.70
C VAL A 61 -7.91 -6.47 18.26
N ARG A 62 -8.89 -6.94 17.49
CA ARG A 62 -8.89 -8.31 16.96
C ARG A 62 -7.78 -8.51 15.91
N PHE A 63 -7.54 -7.52 15.06
CA PHE A 63 -6.46 -7.55 14.07
C PHE A 63 -5.07 -7.58 14.73
N ASP A 64 -4.88 -6.79 15.78
CA ASP A 64 -3.64 -6.81 16.56
C ASP A 64 -3.44 -8.13 17.31
N ALA A 65 -4.51 -8.75 17.83
CA ALA A 65 -4.45 -10.08 18.42
C ALA A 65 -4.03 -11.14 17.39
N ALA A 66 -4.61 -11.12 16.19
CA ALA A 66 -4.21 -11.99 15.08
C ALA A 66 -2.73 -11.80 14.69
N ASN A 67 -2.26 -10.55 14.61
CA ASN A 67 -0.85 -10.26 14.35
C ASN A 67 0.09 -10.76 15.46
N ARG A 68 -0.34 -10.76 16.73
CA ARG A 68 0.44 -11.36 17.82
C ARG A 68 0.56 -12.86 17.66
N LEU A 69 -0.53 -13.55 17.37
CA LEU A 69 -0.52 -15.00 17.07
C LEU A 69 0.46 -15.33 15.95
N ALA A 70 0.48 -14.52 14.87
CA ALA A 70 1.41 -14.69 13.76
C ALA A 70 2.89 -14.50 14.18
N ARG A 71 3.17 -13.53 15.07
CA ARG A 71 4.53 -13.31 15.62
C ARG A 71 4.95 -14.37 16.61
N ASP A 72 4.03 -14.92 17.38
CA ASP A 72 4.26 -15.96 18.39
C ASP A 72 4.45 -17.36 17.76
N GLY A 73 4.51 -17.44 16.42
CA GLY A 73 4.72 -18.70 15.72
C GLY A 73 3.50 -19.61 15.68
N LYS A 74 2.29 -19.06 15.79
CA LYS A 74 1.02 -19.76 15.74
C LYS A 74 0.24 -19.45 14.43
N PRO A 75 0.77 -19.87 13.27
CA PRO A 75 0.22 -19.45 11.96
C PRO A 75 -1.22 -19.93 11.74
N GLU A 76 -1.60 -21.11 12.20
CA GLU A 76 -2.95 -21.64 12.04
C GLU A 76 -4.00 -20.87 12.86
N GLU A 77 -3.64 -20.46 14.09
CA GLU A 77 -4.52 -19.64 14.93
C GLU A 77 -4.64 -18.21 14.33
N ALA A 78 -3.54 -17.68 13.82
CA ALA A 78 -3.52 -16.38 13.16
C ALA A 78 -4.39 -16.39 11.87
N ASP A 79 -4.27 -17.42 11.03
CA ASP A 79 -5.06 -17.57 9.81
C ASP A 79 -6.57 -17.61 10.12
N LYS A 80 -6.98 -18.40 11.12
CA LYS A 80 -8.37 -18.43 11.61
C LYS A 80 -8.86 -17.06 12.08
N ALA A 81 -8.02 -16.35 12.83
CA ALA A 81 -8.38 -15.02 13.34
C ALA A 81 -8.50 -13.97 12.22
N PHE A 82 -7.62 -14.01 11.20
CA PHE A 82 -7.72 -13.15 10.02
C PHE A 82 -8.95 -13.51 9.18
N THR A 83 -9.25 -14.79 8.97
CA THR A 83 -10.44 -15.27 8.24
C THR A 83 -11.73 -14.82 8.94
N ALA A 84 -11.79 -14.84 10.26
CA ALA A 84 -12.94 -14.32 10.99
C ALA A 84 -13.12 -12.79 10.77
N LEU A 85 -12.02 -12.03 10.78
CA LEU A 85 -12.05 -10.59 10.46
C LEU A 85 -12.41 -10.30 9.01
N GLU A 86 -12.09 -11.17 8.07
CA GLU A 86 -12.52 -11.05 6.67
C GLU A 86 -14.05 -11.13 6.54
N GLN A 87 -14.71 -11.92 7.38
CA GLN A 87 -16.16 -12.11 7.33
C GLN A 87 -16.92 -10.98 8.03
N ASP A 88 -16.53 -10.61 9.24
CA ASP A 88 -17.30 -9.73 10.13
C ASP A 88 -16.62 -8.41 10.50
N GLY A 89 -15.41 -8.15 10.00
CA GLY A 89 -14.70 -6.90 10.21
C GLY A 89 -15.29 -5.72 9.43
N THR A 90 -14.85 -4.50 9.78
CA THR A 90 -15.15 -3.32 8.94
C THR A 90 -14.45 -3.43 7.59
N ALA A 91 -14.92 -2.69 6.56
CA ALA A 91 -14.41 -2.80 5.19
C ALA A 91 -12.87 -2.71 5.10
N GLY A 92 -12.24 -1.78 5.84
CA GLY A 92 -10.79 -1.64 5.90
C GLY A 92 -10.11 -2.86 6.54
N TYR A 93 -10.63 -3.35 7.68
CA TYR A 93 -10.05 -4.50 8.36
C TYR A 93 -10.30 -5.82 7.65
N ARG A 94 -11.43 -5.98 6.94
CA ARG A 94 -11.63 -7.13 6.03
C ARG A 94 -10.53 -7.20 4.98
N LEU A 95 -10.25 -6.06 4.33
CA LEU A 95 -9.21 -5.98 3.31
C LEU A 95 -7.82 -6.27 3.87
N LEU A 96 -7.44 -5.59 4.98
CA LEU A 96 -6.15 -5.83 5.64
C LEU A 96 -5.97 -7.28 6.06
N SER A 97 -7.04 -7.93 6.55
CA SER A 97 -7.02 -9.33 6.95
C SER A 97 -6.79 -10.27 5.77
N ARG A 98 -7.41 -10.02 4.61
CA ARG A 98 -7.16 -10.80 3.37
C ARG A 98 -5.68 -10.72 2.95
N PHE A 99 -5.09 -9.51 2.94
CA PHE A 99 -3.67 -9.34 2.63
C PHE A 99 -2.78 -10.03 3.67
N ARG A 100 -3.14 -9.92 4.94
CA ARG A 100 -2.34 -10.50 6.02
C ARG A 100 -2.44 -12.02 6.05
N ALA A 101 -3.62 -12.60 5.89
CA ALA A 101 -3.81 -14.04 5.76
C ALA A 101 -2.99 -14.61 4.60
N ALA A 102 -3.05 -13.99 3.42
CA ALA A 102 -2.23 -14.40 2.28
C ALA A 102 -0.73 -14.36 2.60
N SER A 103 -0.27 -13.33 3.33
CA SER A 103 1.13 -13.21 3.75
C SER A 103 1.55 -14.28 4.76
N GLU A 104 0.68 -14.67 5.70
CA GLU A 104 0.96 -15.75 6.64
C GLU A 104 0.95 -17.13 5.94
N THR A 105 -0.02 -17.34 5.04
CA THR A 105 -0.09 -18.56 4.22
C THR A 105 1.19 -18.77 3.40
N ALA A 106 1.84 -17.68 2.94
CA ALA A 106 3.07 -17.77 2.15
C ALA A 106 4.24 -18.46 2.88
N LYS A 107 4.23 -18.48 4.22
CA LYS A 107 5.27 -19.14 5.02
C LYS A 107 5.19 -20.68 4.93
N ALA A 108 4.00 -21.22 4.78
CA ALA A 108 3.76 -22.67 4.73
C ALA A 108 3.44 -23.17 3.31
N ASP A 109 2.69 -22.40 2.55
CA ASP A 109 2.23 -22.76 1.18
C ASP A 109 2.31 -21.52 0.26
N PRO A 110 3.48 -21.28 -0.37
CA PRO A 110 3.66 -20.17 -1.29
C PRO A 110 2.69 -20.19 -2.48
N ALA A 111 2.33 -21.38 -3.00
CA ALA A 111 1.45 -21.50 -4.15
C ALA A 111 0.02 -21.05 -3.81
N LYS A 112 -0.50 -21.49 -2.66
CA LYS A 112 -1.80 -21.05 -2.14
C LYS A 112 -1.82 -19.55 -1.85
N ALA A 113 -0.75 -19.01 -1.28
CA ALA A 113 -0.63 -17.57 -1.02
C ALA A 113 -0.63 -16.76 -2.32
N ALA A 114 0.10 -17.19 -3.34
CA ALA A 114 0.10 -16.53 -4.65
C ALA A 114 -1.29 -16.52 -5.27
N THR A 115 -2.06 -17.62 -5.16
CA THR A 115 -3.46 -17.69 -5.61
C THR A 115 -4.36 -16.73 -4.82
N ALA A 116 -4.17 -16.60 -3.50
CA ALA A 116 -4.90 -15.63 -2.68
C ALA A 116 -4.62 -14.19 -3.11
N TYR A 117 -3.37 -13.85 -3.42
CA TYR A 117 -3.02 -12.54 -3.98
C TYR A 117 -3.59 -12.32 -5.39
N ASP A 118 -3.68 -13.35 -6.25
CA ASP A 118 -4.35 -13.22 -7.56
C ASP A 118 -5.84 -12.92 -7.40
N SER A 119 -6.49 -13.54 -6.43
CA SER A 119 -7.88 -13.23 -6.10
C SER A 119 -8.07 -11.77 -5.67
N LEU A 120 -7.14 -11.23 -4.87
CA LEU A 120 -7.12 -9.82 -4.52
C LEU A 120 -6.84 -8.92 -5.73
N ALA A 121 -5.92 -9.31 -6.61
CA ALA A 121 -5.60 -8.58 -7.83
C ALA A 121 -6.76 -8.52 -8.83
N GLY A 122 -7.62 -9.54 -8.84
CA GLY A 122 -8.83 -9.61 -9.66
C GLY A 122 -10.06 -8.93 -9.06
N ASP A 123 -10.01 -8.49 -7.81
CA ASP A 123 -11.14 -7.89 -7.10
C ASP A 123 -11.38 -6.45 -7.58
N ALA A 124 -12.39 -6.25 -8.43
CA ALA A 124 -12.72 -4.94 -9.00
C ALA A 124 -13.20 -3.91 -7.96
N SER A 125 -13.57 -4.34 -6.75
CA SER A 125 -13.93 -3.43 -5.67
C SER A 125 -12.72 -2.71 -5.06
N LEU A 126 -11.51 -3.22 -5.31
CA LEU A 126 -10.27 -2.62 -4.86
C LEU A 126 -9.78 -1.57 -5.87
N GLY A 127 -9.24 -0.47 -5.37
CA GLY A 127 -8.56 0.51 -6.22
C GLY A 127 -7.31 -0.08 -6.89
N ASP A 128 -6.92 0.49 -8.04
CA ASP A 128 -5.80 0.00 -8.87
C ASP A 128 -4.51 -0.21 -8.06
N GLY A 129 -4.16 0.71 -7.15
CA GLY A 129 -2.97 0.57 -6.33
C GLY A 129 -2.95 -0.69 -5.45
N LEU A 130 -4.10 -1.09 -4.88
CA LEU A 130 -4.20 -2.30 -4.07
C LEU A 130 -4.17 -3.56 -4.93
N ARG A 131 -4.80 -3.52 -6.10
CA ARG A 131 -4.73 -4.61 -7.08
C ARG A 131 -3.30 -4.80 -7.58
N ASP A 132 -2.59 -3.72 -7.86
CA ASP A 132 -1.19 -3.76 -8.26
C ASP A 132 -0.28 -4.26 -7.13
N LEU A 133 -0.54 -3.89 -5.88
CA LEU A 133 0.16 -4.46 -4.72
C LEU A 133 -0.04 -5.97 -4.65
N ALA A 134 -1.26 -6.44 -4.85
CA ALA A 134 -1.55 -7.87 -4.85
C ALA A 134 -0.83 -8.60 -6.01
N ARG A 135 -0.83 -8.03 -7.23
CA ARG A 135 -0.05 -8.57 -8.37
C ARG A 135 1.43 -8.64 -8.06
N LEU A 136 1.99 -7.57 -7.48
CA LEU A 136 3.40 -7.54 -7.08
C LEU A 136 3.71 -8.64 -6.06
N ARG A 137 2.86 -8.82 -5.03
CA ARG A 137 3.05 -9.86 -4.01
C ARG A 137 2.97 -11.26 -4.60
N ALA A 138 2.00 -11.53 -5.48
CA ALA A 138 1.89 -12.81 -6.18
C ALA A 138 3.13 -13.09 -7.05
N ALA A 139 3.62 -12.05 -7.77
CA ALA A 139 4.81 -12.17 -8.60
C ALA A 139 6.06 -12.48 -7.77
N LEU A 140 6.28 -11.77 -6.65
CA LEU A 140 7.41 -12.00 -5.76
C LEU A 140 7.46 -13.45 -5.25
N ILE A 141 6.31 -14.01 -4.85
CA ILE A 141 6.26 -15.40 -4.39
C ILE A 141 6.59 -16.37 -5.52
N ARG A 142 6.12 -16.12 -6.75
CA ARG A 142 6.36 -17.01 -7.90
C ARG A 142 7.76 -16.92 -8.48
N MET A 143 8.47 -15.80 -8.29
CA MET A 143 9.83 -15.64 -8.76
C MET A 143 10.81 -16.65 -8.13
N ASP A 144 10.52 -17.09 -6.91
CA ASP A 144 11.31 -18.12 -6.22
C ASP A 144 10.83 -19.56 -6.53
N GLY A 145 9.77 -19.67 -7.32
CA GLY A 145 9.19 -20.95 -7.72
C GLY A 145 9.85 -21.58 -8.95
N PRO A 146 9.41 -22.80 -9.33
CA PRO A 146 9.98 -23.54 -10.46
C PRO A 146 9.66 -22.95 -11.83
N ASN A 147 8.63 -22.10 -11.95
CA ASN A 147 8.24 -21.42 -13.19
C ASN A 147 8.02 -19.91 -12.94
N PRO A 148 9.06 -19.07 -13.09
CA PRO A 148 8.99 -17.64 -12.86
C PRO A 148 8.39 -16.83 -14.03
N ASP A 149 8.22 -17.40 -15.22
CA ASP A 149 7.82 -16.64 -16.42
C ASP A 149 6.49 -15.86 -16.27
N PRO A 150 5.42 -16.42 -15.71
CA PRO A 150 4.18 -15.65 -15.48
C PRO A 150 4.39 -14.48 -14.51
N ALA A 151 5.29 -14.63 -13.53
CA ALA A 151 5.63 -13.56 -12.59
C ALA A 151 6.37 -12.42 -13.31
N LEU A 152 7.31 -12.75 -14.20
CA LEU A 152 8.05 -11.77 -14.98
C LEU A 152 7.10 -10.93 -15.87
N ALA A 153 6.13 -11.56 -16.54
CA ALA A 153 5.12 -10.86 -17.34
C ALA A 153 4.29 -9.88 -16.50
N ASN A 154 3.88 -10.27 -15.30
CA ASN A 154 3.18 -9.39 -14.36
C ASN A 154 4.05 -8.22 -13.90
N LEU A 155 5.32 -8.46 -13.60
CA LEU A 155 6.27 -7.41 -13.22
C LEU A 155 6.52 -6.43 -14.37
N GLN A 156 6.63 -6.90 -15.63
CA GLN A 156 6.75 -6.03 -16.80
C GLN A 156 5.55 -5.09 -16.94
N SER A 157 4.33 -5.60 -16.75
CA SER A 157 3.13 -4.78 -16.73
C SER A 157 3.16 -3.70 -15.65
N LEU A 158 3.59 -4.04 -14.43
CA LEU A 158 3.71 -3.10 -13.32
C LEU A 158 4.84 -2.07 -13.55
N ALA A 159 5.93 -2.47 -14.19
CA ALA A 159 7.09 -1.61 -14.50
C ALA A 159 6.74 -0.44 -15.44
N ALA A 160 5.67 -0.57 -16.23
CA ALA A 160 5.27 0.43 -17.22
C ALA A 160 4.67 1.69 -16.59
N GLY A 161 3.86 1.60 -15.52
CA GLY A 161 3.16 2.78 -14.99
C GLY A 161 2.50 2.62 -13.63
N SER A 162 2.69 1.50 -12.93
CA SER A 162 2.16 1.29 -11.59
C SER A 162 2.85 2.19 -10.55
N PRO A 163 2.18 2.53 -9.42
CA PRO A 163 2.85 3.09 -8.25
C PRO A 163 4.02 2.22 -7.75
N TYR A 164 4.03 0.94 -8.07
CA TYR A 164 5.08 -0.02 -7.72
C TYR A 164 6.12 -0.23 -8.83
N ARG A 165 6.16 0.62 -9.88
CA ARG A 165 7.04 0.48 -11.04
C ARG A 165 8.52 0.31 -10.68
N HIS A 166 8.98 1.03 -9.67
CA HIS A 166 10.39 0.94 -9.25
C HIS A 166 10.71 -0.43 -8.66
N THR A 167 9.85 -0.97 -7.79
CA THR A 167 10.03 -2.31 -7.23
C THR A 167 9.91 -3.37 -8.31
N ALA A 168 8.99 -3.22 -9.26
CA ALA A 168 8.85 -4.15 -10.37
C ALA A 168 10.11 -4.17 -11.26
N ARG A 169 10.66 -3.01 -11.61
CA ARG A 169 11.92 -2.88 -12.37
C ARG A 169 13.10 -3.47 -11.62
N GLU A 170 13.21 -3.22 -10.30
CA GLU A 170 14.24 -3.83 -9.46
C GLU A 170 14.18 -5.36 -9.51
N MET A 171 12.98 -5.94 -9.37
CA MET A 171 12.80 -7.39 -9.42
C MET A 171 13.12 -7.97 -10.80
N LEU A 172 12.77 -7.28 -11.88
CA LEU A 172 13.12 -7.68 -13.24
C LEU A 172 14.65 -7.66 -13.45
N GLY A 173 15.32 -6.59 -13.00
CA GLY A 173 16.76 -6.49 -13.04
C GLY A 173 17.47 -7.59 -12.24
N LEU A 174 16.99 -7.89 -11.04
CA LEU A 174 17.53 -8.98 -10.22
C LEU A 174 17.26 -10.36 -10.84
N ALA A 175 16.11 -10.57 -11.48
CA ALA A 175 15.81 -11.81 -12.19
C ALA A 175 16.75 -12.01 -13.39
N ALA A 176 17.00 -10.97 -14.18
CA ALA A 176 17.96 -10.98 -15.27
C ALA A 176 19.38 -11.25 -14.77
N LEU A 177 19.79 -10.59 -13.69
CA LEU A 177 21.10 -10.81 -13.07
C LEU A 177 21.28 -12.26 -12.59
N LYS A 178 20.26 -12.85 -11.97
CA LYS A 178 20.26 -14.27 -11.54
C LYS A 178 20.43 -15.23 -12.72
N LYS A 179 19.94 -14.88 -13.91
CA LYS A 179 20.09 -15.64 -15.14
C LYS A 179 21.44 -15.39 -15.85
N GLY A 180 22.23 -14.41 -15.40
CA GLY A 180 23.45 -13.98 -16.07
C GLY A 180 23.21 -13.06 -17.27
N GLU A 181 22.00 -12.52 -17.41
CA GLU A 181 21.59 -11.60 -18.47
C GLU A 181 21.97 -10.16 -18.10
N TYR A 182 23.29 -9.89 -18.02
CA TYR A 182 23.83 -8.62 -17.48
C TYR A 182 23.34 -7.38 -18.22
N GLU A 183 23.23 -7.44 -19.56
CA GLU A 183 22.74 -6.31 -20.36
C GLU A 183 21.27 -6.00 -20.07
N GLU A 184 20.44 -7.02 -19.86
CA GLU A 184 19.03 -6.82 -19.50
C GLU A 184 18.89 -6.29 -18.08
N ALA A 185 19.67 -6.79 -17.15
CA ALA A 185 19.73 -6.29 -15.78
C ALA A 185 20.11 -4.80 -15.75
N SER A 186 21.16 -4.41 -16.53
CA SER A 186 21.56 -2.99 -16.64
C SER A 186 20.41 -2.12 -17.13
N ARG A 187 19.72 -2.53 -18.22
CA ARG A 187 18.58 -1.76 -18.75
C ARG A 187 17.49 -1.50 -17.71
N TRP A 188 17.19 -2.46 -16.88
CA TRP A 188 16.20 -2.28 -15.81
C TRP A 188 16.69 -1.35 -14.70
N PHE A 189 17.94 -1.48 -14.29
CA PHE A 189 18.53 -0.61 -13.26
C PHE A 189 18.68 0.83 -13.74
N ASP A 190 19.08 1.04 -15.00
CA ASP A 190 19.19 2.35 -15.62
C ASP A 190 17.83 3.10 -15.64
N GLN A 191 16.73 2.37 -15.92
CA GLN A 191 15.39 2.95 -15.86
C GLN A 191 14.99 3.40 -14.44
N ILE A 192 15.50 2.75 -13.40
CA ILE A 192 15.26 3.18 -12.02
C ILE A 192 16.06 4.43 -11.71
N VAL A 193 17.35 4.45 -12.09
CA VAL A 193 18.24 5.60 -11.83
C VAL A 193 17.78 6.84 -12.59
N ALA A 194 17.30 6.67 -13.82
CA ALA A 194 16.82 7.75 -14.68
C ALA A 194 15.46 8.32 -14.24
N ASP A 195 14.66 7.60 -13.47
CA ASP A 195 13.34 8.05 -13.03
C ASP A 195 13.49 9.05 -11.86
N PRO A 196 13.05 10.32 -12.02
CA PRO A 196 13.20 11.35 -10.98
C PRO A 196 12.43 11.05 -9.70
N ASP A 197 11.36 10.25 -9.79
CA ASP A 197 10.53 9.87 -8.64
C ASP A 197 11.13 8.69 -7.85
N THR A 198 12.28 8.17 -8.25
CA THR A 198 12.93 7.06 -7.55
C THR A 198 13.39 7.50 -6.16
N PRO A 199 12.93 6.82 -5.08
CA PRO A 199 13.37 7.10 -3.72
C PRO A 199 14.91 6.97 -3.59
N ARG A 200 15.52 7.88 -2.82
CA ARG A 200 16.97 7.93 -2.65
C ARG A 200 17.56 6.59 -2.17
N SER A 201 16.92 5.97 -1.18
CA SER A 201 17.37 4.67 -0.63
C SER A 201 17.35 3.54 -1.65
N LEU A 202 16.39 3.57 -2.60
CA LEU A 202 16.36 2.62 -3.71
C LEU A 202 17.49 2.91 -4.70
N ARG A 203 17.70 4.18 -5.06
CA ARG A 203 18.76 4.58 -5.98
C ARG A 203 20.14 4.14 -5.48
N GLU A 204 20.46 4.39 -4.21
CA GLU A 204 21.70 3.96 -3.57
C GLU A 204 21.90 2.41 -3.64
N ARG A 205 20.83 1.65 -3.47
CA ARG A 205 20.88 0.18 -3.60
C ARG A 205 21.08 -0.25 -5.04
N ILE A 206 20.43 0.41 -6.00
CA ILE A 206 20.55 0.09 -7.42
C ILE A 206 21.96 0.41 -7.93
N GLU A 207 22.63 1.45 -7.46
CA GLU A 207 24.03 1.74 -7.79
C GLU A 207 24.97 0.58 -7.44
N VAL A 208 24.71 -0.12 -6.33
CA VAL A 208 25.46 -1.32 -5.95
C VAL A 208 25.23 -2.46 -6.95
N TYR A 209 23.95 -2.68 -7.34
CA TYR A 209 23.64 -3.73 -8.33
C TYR A 209 24.20 -3.39 -9.71
N ALA A 210 24.17 -2.14 -10.12
CA ALA A 210 24.76 -1.68 -11.37
C ALA A 210 26.28 -1.90 -11.39
N ALA A 211 26.97 -1.69 -10.27
CA ALA A 211 28.39 -1.98 -10.15
C ALA A 211 28.70 -3.48 -10.30
N ILE A 212 27.85 -4.37 -9.76
CA ILE A 212 27.97 -5.81 -9.93
C ILE A 212 27.78 -6.19 -11.41
N VAL A 213 26.78 -5.62 -12.07
CA VAL A 213 26.49 -5.84 -13.49
C VAL A 213 27.67 -5.39 -14.37
N ALA A 214 28.24 -4.21 -14.08
CA ALA A 214 29.39 -3.66 -14.81
C ALA A 214 30.67 -4.52 -14.66
N GLY A 215 30.80 -5.23 -13.52
CA GLY A 215 31.91 -6.16 -13.29
C GLY A 215 31.83 -7.46 -14.14
N GLY A 216 30.65 -7.74 -14.69
CA GLY A 216 30.42 -8.94 -15.50
C GLY A 216 30.54 -10.27 -14.72
N PRO A 217 30.54 -11.40 -15.40
CA PRO A 217 30.68 -12.70 -14.76
C PRO A 217 32.04 -12.82 -14.07
N VAL A 218 32.03 -13.19 -12.79
CA VAL A 218 33.28 -13.48 -12.07
C VAL A 218 33.88 -14.71 -12.69
N THR A 219 34.85 -14.51 -13.59
CA THR A 219 35.73 -15.60 -14.04
C THR A 219 36.52 -16.05 -12.83
N GLN A 220 36.14 -17.17 -12.22
CA GLN A 220 37.02 -17.87 -11.30
C GLN A 220 38.21 -18.29 -12.14
N THR A 221 39.29 -17.50 -12.07
CA THR A 221 40.57 -17.98 -12.49
C THR A 221 40.92 -19.11 -11.52
N GLU A 222 40.71 -20.38 -11.94
CA GLU A 222 41.25 -21.52 -11.23
C GLU A 222 42.74 -21.22 -11.03
N ALA A 223 43.14 -20.96 -9.79
CA ALA A 223 44.53 -20.82 -9.45
C ALA A 223 45.17 -22.17 -9.83
N LYS A 224 45.90 -22.15 -10.97
CA LYS A 224 46.71 -23.31 -11.40
C LYS A 224 47.55 -23.69 -10.18
N PRO A 225 47.43 -24.93 -9.68
CA PRO A 225 48.23 -25.34 -8.53
C PRO A 225 49.70 -25.08 -8.83
N GLU A 226 50.35 -24.26 -8.04
CA GLU A 226 51.77 -23.99 -8.11
C GLU A 226 52.49 -25.30 -7.95
N PRO A 227 53.42 -25.67 -8.88
CA PRO A 227 54.16 -26.91 -8.79
C PRO A 227 54.90 -26.96 -7.44
N ALA A 228 54.63 -28.00 -6.67
CA ALA A 228 55.28 -28.21 -5.38
C ALA A 228 56.79 -28.01 -5.49
N ALA A 229 57.33 -27.12 -4.67
CA ALA A 229 58.80 -26.90 -4.63
C ALA A 229 59.53 -28.24 -4.36
N PRO A 230 60.62 -28.49 -5.04
CA PRO A 230 61.39 -29.75 -4.86
C PRO A 230 61.87 -29.83 -3.40
N PRO A 231 61.89 -31.04 -2.82
CA PRO A 231 62.35 -31.23 -1.45
C PRO A 231 63.79 -30.79 -1.26
N PRO A 232 64.21 -30.26 -0.13
CA PRO A 232 65.59 -29.83 0.13
C PRO A 232 66.54 -31.03 0.05
N PRO A 233 67.77 -30.81 -0.41
CA PRO A 233 68.76 -31.89 -0.54
C PRO A 233 69.11 -32.47 0.83
N ILE A 234 69.07 -33.77 0.93
CA ILE A 234 69.48 -34.51 2.15
C ILE A 234 70.98 -34.42 2.26
N THR A 235 71.50 -33.59 3.18
CA THR A 235 72.91 -33.58 3.56
C THR A 235 73.23 -34.80 4.45
N ARG A 236 74.10 -35.69 3.96
CA ARG A 236 74.73 -36.77 4.77
C ARG A 236 75.90 -36.21 5.56
#